data_c5188ff61a36b62644c680e1d5e895e9
#
_entry.id   c5188ff61a36b62644c680e1d5e895e9
#
_cell.length_a   1.000
_cell.length_b   1.000
_cell.length_c   1.000
_cell.angle_alpha   90.00
_cell.angle_beta   90.00
_cell.angle_gamma   90.00
#
_symmetry.space_group_name_H-M   'P 1'
#
loop_
_entity.id
_entity.type
_entity.pdbx_description
1 polymer ?
#
loop_
_entity_poly.entity_id
_entity_poly.type
_entity_poly.pdbx_seq_one_letter_code
_entity_poly.pdbx_strand_id
1 'polypeptide(L)'
;MQRFRACVLAICLGHVAFVVAQSPAPEQAQNAANSQTYKASEPPTTIMPDPCPQASSPLQELDTDALSRALISPRREVTDYLRDEVRKPVQALEFFGLKRGMRVLDLYAAGGYYTFILSKAVGEGGCVIAQNTQRGRAFIEDRQAITQGEALDAKIRAGNLSNVRQLIAPTTALGLAPESLDFILLTLTLHDYANPNPERARALLATLYPLLRSGGILGISDHMGDAGKDNSALHRMPQQQAVALAQEAGFEVTTSDLLRVNTDDHSRSIFDPRLARETDRFLLRLRKPVR
;
A
#
# COMPACT_ATOMS: atom_id res chain seq x y z
N MET A 1 26.18 27.82 -81.46
CA MET A 1 24.82 27.22 -81.59
C MET A 1 24.84 25.83 -81.02
N GLN A 2 24.50 25.67 -79.79
CA GLN A 2 24.40 24.35 -79.11
C GLN A 2 23.08 24.30 -78.42
N ARG A 3 22.28 23.34 -78.85
CA ARG A 3 20.92 23.10 -78.32
C ARG A 3 21.03 22.28 -77.04
N PHE A 4 20.62 22.81 -75.89
CA PHE A 4 20.42 22.06 -74.66
C PHE A 4 19.10 21.30 -74.72
N ARG A 5 19.18 19.96 -74.56
CA ARG A 5 18.02 19.10 -74.38
C ARG A 5 17.70 19.05 -72.89
N ALA A 6 16.51 19.44 -72.52
CA ALA A 6 15.98 19.28 -71.16
C ALA A 6 15.58 17.81 -70.91
N CYS A 7 16.15 17.24 -69.93
CA CYS A 7 15.76 15.92 -69.41
C CYS A 7 14.70 16.11 -68.30
N VAL A 8 13.47 15.66 -68.56
CA VAL A 8 12.39 15.69 -67.60
C VAL A 8 12.53 14.44 -66.68
N LEU A 9 12.86 14.68 -65.44
CA LEU A 9 12.92 13.60 -64.36
C LEU A 9 11.52 13.47 -63.77
N ALA A 10 10.86 12.35 -64.08
CA ALA A 10 9.59 11.99 -63.41
C ALA A 10 9.85 11.48 -61.98
N ILE A 11 9.43 12.26 -60.99
CA ILE A 11 9.46 11.85 -59.58
C ILE A 11 8.21 11.01 -59.31
N CYS A 12 8.37 9.71 -59.18
CA CYS A 12 7.34 8.82 -58.64
C CYS A 12 7.18 9.07 -57.12
N LEU A 13 6.10 9.74 -56.73
CA LEU A 13 5.65 9.87 -55.35
C LEU A 13 5.08 8.53 -54.88
N GLY A 14 5.93 7.70 -54.29
CA GLY A 14 5.50 6.52 -53.56
C GLY A 14 4.80 6.95 -52.26
N HIS A 15 3.51 6.66 -52.16
CA HIS A 15 2.77 6.77 -50.92
C HIS A 15 3.27 5.69 -49.93
N VAL A 16 4.11 6.09 -48.98
CA VAL A 16 4.42 5.25 -47.81
C VAL A 16 3.26 5.42 -46.86
N ALA A 17 2.38 4.42 -46.82
CA ALA A 17 1.37 4.34 -45.78
C ALA A 17 2.08 4.04 -44.43
N PHE A 18 2.18 5.06 -43.58
CA PHE A 18 2.53 4.85 -42.17
C PHE A 18 1.39 4.07 -41.48
N VAL A 19 1.58 2.78 -41.31
CA VAL A 19 0.78 2.01 -40.35
C VAL A 19 1.20 2.47 -38.97
N VAL A 20 0.44 3.38 -38.36
CA VAL A 20 0.55 3.69 -36.95
C VAL A 20 0.08 2.46 -36.22
N ALA A 21 1.01 1.67 -35.71
CA ALA A 21 0.71 0.61 -34.77
C ALA A 21 0.12 1.28 -33.52
N GLN A 22 -1.19 1.13 -33.34
CA GLN A 22 -1.85 1.51 -32.10
C GLN A 22 -1.26 0.65 -30.99
N SER A 23 -0.58 1.30 -30.05
CA SER A 23 -0.18 0.67 -28.80
C SER A 23 -1.43 0.10 -28.13
N PRO A 24 -1.38 -1.12 -27.55
CA PRO A 24 -2.52 -1.64 -26.82
C PRO A 24 -2.86 -0.70 -25.67
N ALA A 25 -4.14 -0.39 -25.54
CA ALA A 25 -4.66 0.43 -24.45
C ALA A 25 -4.22 -0.13 -23.10
N PRO A 26 -3.90 0.72 -22.12
CA PRO A 26 -3.49 0.24 -20.82
C PRO A 26 -4.63 -0.55 -20.18
N GLU A 27 -4.29 -1.54 -19.45
CA GLU A 27 -4.92 -2.54 -18.59
C GLU A 27 -6.27 -2.20 -17.89
N GLN A 28 -7.04 -1.23 -18.40
CA GLN A 28 -8.37 -0.88 -17.88
C GLN A 28 -9.43 -1.95 -18.15
N ALA A 29 -9.19 -2.87 -19.07
CA ALA A 29 -10.16 -3.91 -19.42
C ALA A 29 -10.22 -5.08 -18.41
N GLN A 30 -9.22 -5.27 -17.57
CA GLN A 30 -9.21 -6.37 -16.60
C GLN A 30 -9.91 -6.04 -15.27
N ASN A 31 -10.10 -4.74 -14.95
CA ASN A 31 -10.81 -4.35 -13.73
C ASN A 31 -12.34 -4.38 -13.90
N ALA A 32 -12.87 -4.34 -15.11
CA ALA A 32 -14.32 -4.40 -15.36
C ALA A 32 -14.92 -5.81 -15.22
N ALA A 33 -14.13 -6.86 -15.33
CA ALA A 33 -14.61 -8.24 -15.22
C ALA A 33 -14.80 -8.73 -13.77
N ASN A 34 -14.49 -7.93 -12.78
CA ASN A 34 -14.53 -8.32 -11.35
C ASN A 34 -15.72 -7.72 -10.57
N SER A 35 -16.76 -7.22 -11.27
CA SER A 35 -18.03 -6.85 -10.65
C SER A 35 -18.91 -8.08 -10.37
N GLN A 36 -18.33 -9.15 -9.84
CA GLN A 36 -19.12 -10.19 -9.21
C GLN A 36 -19.75 -9.59 -7.96
N THR A 37 -21.07 -9.64 -7.91
CA THR A 37 -21.89 -9.27 -6.74
C THR A 37 -21.24 -9.79 -5.47
N TYR A 38 -20.73 -8.87 -4.65
CA TYR A 38 -20.16 -9.16 -3.35
C TYR A 38 -21.28 -9.65 -2.43
N LYS A 39 -21.51 -10.96 -2.39
CA LYS A 39 -22.22 -11.59 -1.27
C LYS A 39 -21.24 -11.55 -0.11
N ALA A 40 -21.62 -10.86 0.97
CA ALA A 40 -20.90 -10.97 2.23
C ALA A 40 -20.85 -12.47 2.58
N SER A 41 -19.70 -13.08 2.38
CA SER A 41 -19.46 -14.44 2.85
C SER A 41 -19.39 -14.40 4.37
N GLU A 42 -20.06 -15.33 5.03
CA GLU A 42 -19.91 -15.51 6.47
C GLU A 42 -18.41 -15.58 6.81
N PRO A 43 -17.99 -14.93 7.91
CA PRO A 43 -16.59 -14.99 8.33
C PRO A 43 -16.18 -16.45 8.48
N PRO A 44 -14.94 -16.81 8.08
CA PRO A 44 -14.48 -18.18 8.22
C PRO A 44 -14.57 -18.61 9.67
N THR A 45 -15.25 -19.71 9.91
CA THR A 45 -15.50 -20.27 11.24
C THR A 45 -14.21 -20.84 11.88
N THR A 46 -13.13 -20.93 11.10
CA THR A 46 -11.86 -21.49 11.54
C THR A 46 -10.88 -20.38 11.87
N ILE A 47 -10.66 -20.14 13.15
CA ILE A 47 -9.54 -19.30 13.62
C ILE A 47 -8.26 -20.10 13.41
N MET A 48 -7.32 -19.52 12.66
CA MET A 48 -6.00 -20.13 12.49
C MET A 48 -5.22 -20.13 13.82
N PRO A 49 -4.33 -21.12 14.07
CA PRO A 49 -3.38 -21.02 15.17
C PRO A 49 -2.67 -19.66 15.12
N ASP A 50 -2.51 -19.03 16.27
CA ASP A 50 -1.86 -17.73 16.38
C ASP A 50 -0.45 -17.77 15.76
N PRO A 51 -0.19 -17.04 14.67
CA PRO A 51 1.10 -17.08 14.00
C PRO A 51 2.22 -16.42 14.81
N CYS A 52 1.87 -15.68 15.85
CA CYS A 52 2.82 -14.94 16.68
C CYS A 52 2.92 -15.55 18.07
N PRO A 53 4.12 -15.68 18.64
CA PRO A 53 4.27 -16.01 20.07
C PRO A 53 3.61 -14.93 20.92
N GLN A 54 3.12 -15.31 22.09
CA GLN A 54 2.59 -14.33 23.04
C GLN A 54 3.68 -13.34 23.46
N ALA A 55 3.30 -12.06 23.60
CA ALA A 55 4.22 -11.03 24.06
C ALA A 55 4.74 -11.41 25.46
N SER A 56 6.05 -11.55 25.58
CA SER A 56 6.71 -11.95 26.83
C SER A 56 7.11 -10.76 27.70
N SER A 57 6.95 -9.52 27.21
CA SER A 57 7.42 -8.31 27.90
C SER A 57 6.43 -7.15 27.70
N PRO A 58 6.40 -6.18 28.64
CA PRO A 58 5.64 -4.95 28.45
C PRO A 58 6.06 -4.20 27.20
N LEU A 59 5.10 -3.53 26.56
CA LEU A 59 5.36 -2.66 25.42
C LEU A 59 6.28 -1.50 25.81
N GLN A 60 7.23 -1.18 24.97
CA GLN A 60 8.17 -0.06 25.15
C GLN A 60 7.95 0.99 24.05
N GLU A 61 8.28 2.24 24.33
CA GLU A 61 8.23 3.31 23.34
C GLU A 61 9.14 2.99 22.14
N LEU A 62 8.76 3.50 20.97
CA LEU A 62 9.54 3.33 19.74
C LEU A 62 10.89 4.05 19.89
N ASP A 63 11.98 3.32 19.73
CA ASP A 63 13.32 3.89 19.64
C ASP A 63 13.56 4.35 18.19
N THR A 64 13.26 5.62 17.92
CA THR A 64 13.37 6.23 16.58
C THR A 64 14.80 6.29 16.07
N ASP A 65 15.77 6.47 16.97
CA ASP A 65 17.19 6.51 16.62
C ASP A 65 17.70 5.12 16.28
N ALA A 66 17.36 4.11 17.07
CA ALA A 66 17.72 2.73 16.76
C ALA A 66 17.04 2.26 15.47
N LEU A 67 15.77 2.64 15.25
CA LEU A 67 15.08 2.32 14.00
C LEU A 67 15.76 3.02 12.81
N SER A 68 16.07 4.31 12.90
CA SER A 68 16.75 5.05 11.83
C SER A 68 18.09 4.40 11.47
N ARG A 69 18.88 4.00 12.46
CA ARG A 69 20.14 3.25 12.23
C ARG A 69 19.89 1.88 11.57
N ALA A 70 18.84 1.16 11.99
CA ALA A 70 18.50 -0.15 11.42
C ALA A 70 18.03 -0.07 9.97
N LEU A 71 17.49 1.07 9.55
CA LEU A 71 17.09 1.31 8.16
C LEU A 71 18.29 1.59 7.23
N ILE A 72 19.46 1.97 7.76
CA ILE A 72 20.71 2.03 6.99
C ILE A 72 21.30 0.62 6.96
N SER A 73 20.75 -0.23 6.12
CA SER A 73 21.11 -1.65 6.08
C SER A 73 21.41 -2.11 4.66
N PRO A 74 22.57 -2.74 4.39
CA PRO A 74 22.89 -3.31 3.08
C PRO A 74 21.94 -4.45 2.66
N ARG A 75 21.07 -4.89 3.57
CA ARG A 75 20.03 -5.90 3.30
C ARG A 75 18.73 -5.31 2.76
N ARG A 76 18.65 -3.98 2.59
CA ARG A 76 17.54 -3.27 1.95
C ARG A 76 17.85 -2.97 0.49
N GLU A 77 16.81 -2.97 -0.31
CA GLU A 77 16.89 -2.60 -1.72
C GLU A 77 17.09 -1.08 -1.86
N VAL A 78 17.81 -0.66 -2.90
CA VAL A 78 18.02 0.78 -3.21
C VAL A 78 16.67 1.51 -3.37
N THR A 79 15.70 0.85 -3.98
CA THR A 79 14.35 1.40 -4.16
C THR A 79 13.62 1.67 -2.84
N ASP A 80 13.98 0.98 -1.76
CA ASP A 80 13.38 1.22 -0.44
C ASP A 80 13.87 2.56 0.15
N TYR A 81 15.15 2.91 -0.05
CA TYR A 81 15.69 4.21 0.39
C TYR A 81 15.00 5.38 -0.33
N LEU A 82 14.73 5.26 -1.64
CA LEU A 82 13.99 6.26 -2.38
C LEU A 82 12.54 6.43 -1.87
N ARG A 83 11.96 5.36 -1.34
CA ARG A 83 10.64 5.40 -0.70
C ARG A 83 10.69 6.06 0.68
N ASP A 84 11.79 5.91 1.42
CA ASP A 84 11.94 6.50 2.76
C ASP A 84 11.83 8.02 2.72
N GLU A 85 12.42 8.68 1.72
CA GLU A 85 12.39 10.13 1.55
C GLU A 85 10.97 10.67 1.48
N VAL A 86 10.10 10.01 0.71
CA VAL A 86 8.72 10.47 0.49
C VAL A 86 7.71 9.88 1.48
N ARG A 87 8.05 8.80 2.19
CA ARG A 87 7.15 8.14 3.16
C ARG A 87 7.48 8.43 4.60
N LYS A 88 8.68 8.95 4.88
CA LYS A 88 9.18 9.31 6.22
C LYS A 88 8.79 8.25 7.27
N PRO A 89 9.19 6.98 7.08
CA PRO A 89 8.58 5.86 7.80
C PRO A 89 8.80 5.91 9.30
N VAL A 90 9.93 6.41 9.78
CA VAL A 90 10.21 6.53 11.22
C VAL A 90 9.24 7.50 11.87
N GLN A 91 9.10 8.70 11.30
CA GLN A 91 8.20 9.74 11.80
C GLN A 91 6.72 9.33 11.66
N ALA A 92 6.38 8.62 10.58
CA ALA A 92 5.02 8.10 10.39
C ALA A 92 4.66 7.05 11.45
N LEU A 93 5.56 6.11 11.75
CA LEU A 93 5.33 5.11 12.80
C LEU A 93 5.30 5.71 14.20
N GLU A 94 6.11 6.72 14.47
CA GLU A 94 6.07 7.50 15.70
C GLU A 94 4.70 8.21 15.86
N PHE A 95 4.24 8.91 14.82
CA PHE A 95 2.91 9.53 14.80
C PHE A 95 1.80 8.50 15.04
N PHE A 96 1.87 7.34 14.42
CA PHE A 96 0.90 6.28 14.65
C PHE A 96 0.95 5.72 16.07
N GLY A 97 2.03 5.93 16.81
CA GLY A 97 2.20 5.40 18.17
C GLY A 97 2.58 3.93 18.20
N LEU A 98 3.33 3.46 17.17
CA LEU A 98 3.89 2.11 17.19
C LEU A 98 4.86 1.96 18.35
N LYS A 99 4.83 0.80 19.02
CA LYS A 99 5.72 0.49 20.14
C LYS A 99 6.49 -0.79 19.91
N ARG A 100 7.62 -0.92 20.57
CA ARG A 100 8.39 -2.17 20.62
C ARG A 100 7.59 -3.24 21.36
N GLY A 101 7.69 -4.46 20.88
CA GLY A 101 6.95 -5.60 21.42
C GLY A 101 5.53 -5.77 20.89
N MET A 102 5.04 -4.85 20.06
CA MET A 102 3.69 -4.94 19.47
C MET A 102 3.54 -6.12 18.51
N ARG A 103 2.31 -6.63 18.44
CA ARG A 103 1.81 -7.57 17.43
C ARG A 103 1.13 -6.77 16.34
N VAL A 104 1.70 -6.81 15.16
CA VAL A 104 1.37 -5.93 14.04
C VAL A 104 0.86 -6.72 12.85
N LEU A 105 -0.21 -6.24 12.22
CA LEU A 105 -0.62 -6.66 10.88
C LEU A 105 -0.17 -5.60 9.86
N ASP A 106 0.70 -6.00 8.94
CA ASP A 106 1.03 -5.25 7.73
C ASP A 106 0.06 -5.71 6.63
N LEU A 107 -1.04 -4.99 6.46
CA LEU A 107 -2.11 -5.35 5.52
C LEU A 107 -1.73 -4.91 4.11
N TYR A 108 -1.79 -5.83 3.15
CA TYR A 108 -1.23 -5.64 1.80
C TYR A 108 0.26 -5.28 1.84
N ALA A 109 1.04 -6.14 2.50
CA ALA A 109 2.48 -5.97 2.65
C ALA A 109 3.23 -5.82 1.31
N ALA A 110 2.62 -6.26 0.21
CA ALA A 110 3.20 -6.27 -1.14
C ALA A 110 4.58 -6.95 -1.12
N GLY A 111 5.63 -6.30 -1.65
CA GLY A 111 7.01 -6.80 -1.60
C GLY A 111 7.73 -6.56 -0.27
N GLY A 112 7.02 -6.12 0.79
CA GLY A 112 7.54 -6.08 2.16
C GLY A 112 8.31 -4.81 2.54
N TYR A 113 8.08 -3.68 1.88
CA TYR A 113 8.71 -2.41 2.27
C TYR A 113 8.45 -2.09 3.75
N TYR A 114 7.18 -1.99 4.16
CA TYR A 114 6.84 -1.74 5.55
C TYR A 114 7.09 -2.94 6.45
N THR A 115 6.96 -4.15 5.94
CA THR A 115 7.28 -5.37 6.71
C THR A 115 8.70 -5.34 7.28
N PHE A 116 9.70 -4.95 6.47
CA PHE A 116 11.07 -4.79 6.95
C PHE A 116 11.15 -3.75 8.08
N ILE A 117 10.56 -2.59 7.87
CA ILE A 117 10.59 -1.47 8.82
C ILE A 117 9.89 -1.84 10.12
N LEU A 118 8.68 -2.42 10.03
CA LEU A 118 7.90 -2.88 11.18
C LEU A 118 8.64 -3.95 11.98
N SER A 119 9.29 -4.91 11.29
CA SER A 119 10.11 -5.94 11.95
C SER A 119 11.21 -5.31 12.82
N LYS A 120 11.91 -4.30 12.31
CA LYS A 120 12.95 -3.59 13.07
C LYS A 120 12.37 -2.71 14.18
N ALA A 121 11.23 -2.08 13.92
CA ALA A 121 10.54 -1.20 14.86
C ALA A 121 10.01 -1.96 16.09
N VAL A 122 9.31 -3.08 15.88
CA VAL A 122 8.77 -3.88 17.02
C VAL A 122 9.84 -4.69 17.74
N GLY A 123 10.97 -4.98 17.07
CA GLY A 123 12.09 -5.75 17.64
C GLY A 123 11.74 -7.22 17.89
N GLU A 124 12.66 -7.93 18.54
CA GLU A 124 12.56 -9.40 18.76
C GLU A 124 11.38 -9.80 19.65
N GLY A 125 10.98 -8.94 20.58
CA GLY A 125 9.81 -9.17 21.45
C GLY A 125 8.46 -8.93 20.78
N GLY A 126 8.45 -8.35 19.58
CA GLY A 126 7.26 -8.11 18.77
C GLY A 126 7.11 -9.12 17.64
N CYS A 127 5.98 -9.05 16.92
CA CYS A 127 5.70 -9.91 15.78
C CYS A 127 4.97 -9.13 14.68
N VAL A 128 5.35 -9.38 13.44
CA VAL A 128 4.71 -8.81 12.25
C VAL A 128 4.05 -9.90 11.43
N ILE A 129 2.76 -9.79 11.23
CA ILE A 129 1.99 -10.60 10.30
C ILE A 129 1.91 -9.82 8.99
N ALA A 130 2.61 -10.29 7.97
CA ALA A 130 2.67 -9.64 6.66
C ALA A 130 1.69 -10.33 5.72
N GLN A 131 0.57 -9.64 5.43
CA GLN A 131 -0.54 -10.21 4.67
C GLN A 131 -0.46 -9.81 3.20
N ASN A 132 -0.69 -10.78 2.32
CA ASN A 132 -0.99 -10.60 0.90
C ASN A 132 -2.16 -11.50 0.49
N THR A 133 -2.79 -11.17 -0.64
CA THR A 133 -3.78 -12.07 -1.25
C THR A 133 -3.08 -13.13 -2.11
N GLN A 134 -3.75 -14.26 -2.33
CA GLN A 134 -3.22 -15.36 -3.17
C GLN A 134 -2.94 -14.92 -4.62
N ARG A 135 -3.66 -13.92 -5.13
CA ARG A 135 -3.50 -13.33 -6.46
C ARG A 135 -2.64 -12.06 -6.44
N GLY A 136 -1.78 -11.88 -5.46
CA GLY A 136 -0.93 -10.70 -5.36
C GLY A 136 -0.35 -10.31 -6.72
N ARG A 137 -0.29 -9.01 -6.99
CA ARG A 137 0.18 -8.49 -8.28
C ARG A 137 1.56 -9.07 -8.60
N ALA A 138 1.78 -9.45 -9.87
CA ALA A 138 3.12 -9.73 -10.34
C ALA A 138 3.89 -8.43 -10.49
N PHE A 139 5.12 -8.38 -9.96
CA PHE A 139 6.06 -7.32 -10.28
C PHE A 139 6.93 -7.76 -11.45
N ILE A 140 7.25 -6.82 -12.33
CA ILE A 140 8.28 -7.02 -13.35
C ILE A 140 9.49 -6.24 -12.87
N GLU A 141 10.33 -6.89 -12.06
CA GLU A 141 11.66 -6.39 -11.74
C GLU A 141 12.67 -7.27 -12.50
N ASP A 142 13.65 -6.63 -13.11
CA ASP A 142 14.73 -7.30 -13.88
C ASP A 142 14.27 -8.35 -14.91
N ARG A 143 13.12 -8.10 -15.56
CA ARG A 143 12.50 -8.99 -16.58
C ARG A 143 11.99 -10.34 -16.03
N GLN A 144 11.93 -10.52 -14.73
CA GLN A 144 11.29 -11.66 -14.10
C GLN A 144 9.97 -11.21 -13.46
N ALA A 145 8.88 -11.87 -13.84
CA ALA A 145 7.60 -11.69 -13.17
C ALA A 145 7.63 -12.51 -11.88
N ILE A 146 7.59 -11.83 -10.73
CA ILE A 146 7.45 -12.46 -9.42
C ILE A 146 6.16 -11.99 -8.75
N THR A 147 5.56 -12.84 -7.94
CA THR A 147 4.39 -12.46 -7.15
C THR A 147 4.79 -11.61 -5.95
N GLN A 148 3.85 -10.87 -5.39
CA GLN A 148 4.07 -10.13 -4.15
C GLN A 148 4.50 -11.03 -3.01
N GLY A 149 3.94 -12.25 -2.92
CA GLY A 149 4.31 -13.23 -1.91
C GLY A 149 5.76 -13.71 -2.04
N GLU A 150 6.23 -13.95 -3.27
CA GLU A 150 7.62 -14.33 -3.54
C GLU A 150 8.60 -13.20 -3.23
N ALA A 151 8.26 -11.96 -3.61
CA ALA A 151 9.07 -10.78 -3.28
C ALA A 151 9.17 -10.56 -1.76
N LEU A 152 8.05 -10.68 -1.05
CA LEU A 152 8.00 -10.61 0.41
C LEU A 152 8.86 -11.68 1.08
N ASP A 153 8.74 -12.93 0.61
CA ASP A 153 9.51 -14.06 1.13
C ASP A 153 11.02 -13.87 0.91
N ALA A 154 11.41 -13.38 -0.27
CA ALA A 154 12.79 -13.01 -0.56
C ALA A 154 13.30 -11.91 0.39
N LYS A 155 12.50 -10.88 0.67
CA LYS A 155 12.84 -9.80 1.59
C LYS A 155 12.94 -10.28 3.04
N ILE A 156 12.05 -11.17 3.48
CA ILE A 156 12.11 -11.78 4.82
C ILE A 156 13.44 -12.53 5.00
N ARG A 157 13.81 -13.36 4.02
CA ARG A 157 15.09 -14.11 4.05
C ARG A 157 16.31 -13.17 4.01
N ALA A 158 16.35 -12.24 3.04
CA ALA A 158 17.47 -11.32 2.88
C ALA A 158 17.64 -10.42 4.11
N GLY A 159 16.54 -9.97 4.72
CA GLY A 159 16.52 -9.13 5.90
C GLY A 159 16.80 -9.86 7.21
N ASN A 160 16.82 -11.20 7.19
CA ASN A 160 16.84 -12.06 8.39
C ASN A 160 15.77 -11.63 9.42
N LEU A 161 14.49 -11.56 8.95
CA LEU A 161 13.37 -11.05 9.72
C LEU A 161 12.69 -12.20 10.50
N SER A 162 13.31 -12.66 11.57
CA SER A 162 12.86 -13.83 12.36
C SER A 162 11.51 -13.63 13.04
N ASN A 163 11.09 -12.37 13.28
CA ASN A 163 9.82 -12.00 13.92
C ASN A 163 8.70 -11.70 12.90
N VAL A 164 8.87 -12.05 11.62
CA VAL A 164 7.86 -11.89 10.57
C VAL A 164 7.19 -13.23 10.25
N ARG A 165 5.89 -13.20 10.06
CA ARG A 165 5.06 -14.32 9.59
C ARG A 165 4.27 -13.89 8.37
N GLN A 166 4.41 -14.60 7.28
CA GLN A 166 3.64 -14.35 6.06
C GLN A 166 2.24 -14.96 6.20
N LEU A 167 1.23 -14.18 5.83
CA LEU A 167 -0.17 -14.60 5.77
C LEU A 167 -0.70 -14.39 4.35
N ILE A 168 -1.05 -15.49 3.68
CA ILE A 168 -1.72 -15.43 2.38
C ILE A 168 -3.21 -15.72 2.60
N ALA A 169 -4.01 -14.65 2.64
CA ALA A 169 -5.44 -14.72 2.90
C ALA A 169 -6.17 -13.53 2.27
N PRO A 170 -7.45 -13.67 1.89
CA PRO A 170 -8.25 -12.50 1.50
C PRO A 170 -8.48 -11.60 2.72
N THR A 171 -8.60 -10.29 2.50
CA THR A 171 -8.83 -9.32 3.59
C THR A 171 -10.16 -9.49 4.30
N THR A 172 -11.11 -10.16 3.66
CA THR A 172 -12.42 -10.52 4.23
C THR A 172 -12.37 -11.73 5.16
N ALA A 173 -11.25 -12.48 5.18
CA ALA A 173 -11.13 -13.74 5.88
C ALA A 173 -9.68 -13.97 6.34
N LEU A 174 -9.18 -13.08 7.20
CA LEU A 174 -7.80 -13.13 7.70
C LEU A 174 -7.55 -14.30 8.66
N GLY A 175 -8.58 -14.88 9.27
CA GLY A 175 -8.46 -16.02 10.19
C GLY A 175 -7.76 -15.68 11.51
N LEU A 176 -7.60 -14.40 11.83
CA LEU A 176 -6.98 -13.94 13.07
C LEU A 176 -8.03 -13.82 14.20
N ALA A 177 -7.63 -14.10 15.42
CA ALA A 177 -8.52 -14.00 16.56
C ALA A 177 -8.90 -12.54 16.86
N PRO A 178 -10.11 -12.27 17.36
CA PRO A 178 -10.46 -10.96 17.89
C PRO A 178 -9.47 -10.51 18.96
N GLU A 179 -9.23 -9.20 19.04
CA GLU A 179 -8.35 -8.55 20.03
C GLU A 179 -6.91 -9.09 20.09
N SER A 180 -6.47 -9.74 19.00
CA SER A 180 -5.14 -10.33 18.91
C SER A 180 -4.04 -9.39 18.45
N LEU A 181 -4.39 -8.18 17.99
CA LEU A 181 -3.44 -7.21 17.42
C LEU A 181 -3.37 -5.93 18.25
N ASP A 182 -2.16 -5.42 18.42
CA ASP A 182 -1.88 -4.09 18.96
C ASP A 182 -2.00 -3.00 17.91
N PHE A 183 -1.58 -3.33 16.68
CA PHE A 183 -1.45 -2.36 15.60
C PHE A 183 -1.73 -3.02 14.24
N ILE A 184 -2.39 -2.27 13.37
CA ILE A 184 -2.58 -2.61 11.95
C ILE A 184 -2.04 -1.45 11.12
N LEU A 185 -1.28 -1.74 10.08
CA LEU A 185 -0.85 -0.76 9.09
C LEU A 185 -1.56 -1.01 7.76
N LEU A 186 -2.21 0.01 7.22
CA LEU A 186 -2.82 0.02 5.89
C LEU A 186 -2.31 1.22 5.10
N THR A 187 -1.47 0.99 4.09
CA THR A 187 -0.87 2.08 3.33
C THR A 187 -1.23 2.02 1.86
N LEU A 188 -1.61 3.19 1.31
CA LEU A 188 -1.85 3.41 -0.12
C LEU A 188 -2.86 2.41 -0.73
N THR A 189 -3.91 2.08 0.00
CA THR A 189 -4.86 1.03 -0.41
C THR A 189 -6.32 1.36 -0.09
N LEU A 190 -6.61 2.22 0.89
CA LEU A 190 -7.99 2.50 1.29
C LEU A 190 -8.80 3.10 0.14
N HIS A 191 -8.18 3.94 -0.70
CA HIS A 191 -8.81 4.52 -1.89
C HIS A 191 -9.30 3.44 -2.89
N ASP A 192 -8.60 2.32 -3.03
CA ASP A 192 -9.00 1.20 -3.92
C ASP A 192 -10.28 0.50 -3.42
N TYR A 193 -10.56 0.60 -2.13
CA TYR A 193 -11.81 0.11 -1.54
C TYR A 193 -12.92 1.15 -1.62
N ALA A 194 -12.62 2.41 -1.29
CA ALA A 194 -13.62 3.46 -1.15
C ALA A 194 -14.14 3.99 -2.49
N ASN A 195 -13.27 4.15 -3.49
CA ASN A 195 -13.62 4.79 -4.76
C ASN A 195 -14.63 4.00 -5.59
N PRO A 196 -14.49 2.68 -5.79
CA PRO A 196 -15.49 1.91 -6.54
C PRO A 196 -16.86 1.85 -5.85
N ASN A 197 -16.84 1.71 -4.52
CA ASN A 197 -18.02 1.68 -3.67
C ASN A 197 -17.59 1.86 -2.20
N PRO A 198 -18.02 2.93 -1.50
CA PRO A 198 -17.68 3.17 -0.09
C PRO A 198 -18.05 2.00 0.85
N GLU A 199 -19.05 1.20 0.52
CA GLU A 199 -19.43 0.01 1.32
C GLU A 199 -18.29 -1.01 1.42
N ARG A 200 -17.40 -1.08 0.42
CA ARG A 200 -16.24 -1.96 0.46
C ARG A 200 -15.22 -1.50 1.50
N ALA A 201 -15.03 -0.19 1.62
CA ALA A 201 -14.17 0.38 2.67
C ALA A 201 -14.80 0.18 4.06
N ARG A 202 -16.13 0.36 4.21
CA ARG A 202 -16.85 0.05 5.45
C ARG A 202 -16.68 -1.41 5.86
N ALA A 203 -16.86 -2.33 4.93
CA ALA A 203 -16.69 -3.76 5.17
C ALA A 203 -15.25 -4.11 5.57
N LEU A 204 -14.24 -3.49 4.94
CA LEU A 204 -12.84 -3.65 5.32
C LEU A 204 -12.61 -3.18 6.76
N LEU A 205 -13.02 -1.96 7.10
CA LEU A 205 -12.84 -1.42 8.44
C LEU A 205 -13.61 -2.25 9.49
N ALA A 206 -14.81 -2.73 9.18
CA ALA A 206 -15.58 -3.62 10.04
C ALA A 206 -14.88 -4.98 10.27
N THR A 207 -14.11 -5.45 9.29
CA THR A 207 -13.29 -6.67 9.45
C THR A 207 -12.07 -6.41 10.33
N LEU A 208 -11.43 -5.25 10.22
CA LEU A 208 -10.20 -4.93 10.94
C LEU A 208 -10.44 -4.51 12.39
N TYR A 209 -11.53 -3.80 12.67
CA TYR A 209 -11.85 -3.27 13.99
C TYR A 209 -11.84 -4.32 15.11
N PRO A 210 -12.52 -5.48 14.97
CA PRO A 210 -12.53 -6.51 16.03
C PRO A 210 -11.18 -7.16 16.25
N LEU A 211 -10.26 -7.15 15.27
CA LEU A 211 -8.93 -7.74 15.43
C LEU A 211 -8.03 -6.94 16.37
N LEU A 212 -8.28 -5.63 16.48
CA LEU A 212 -7.56 -4.77 17.39
C LEU A 212 -8.04 -4.96 18.81
N ARG A 213 -7.10 -5.05 19.76
CA ARG A 213 -7.41 -4.98 21.20
C ARG A 213 -7.99 -3.60 21.58
N SER A 214 -8.56 -3.50 22.76
CA SER A 214 -8.94 -2.20 23.36
C SER A 214 -7.73 -1.27 23.39
N GLY A 215 -7.88 -0.04 22.89
CA GLY A 215 -6.79 0.93 22.72
C GLY A 215 -5.82 0.66 21.56
N GLY A 216 -6.03 -0.41 20.78
CA GLY A 216 -5.22 -0.74 19.60
C GLY A 216 -5.38 0.29 18.47
N ILE A 217 -4.43 0.34 17.56
CA ILE A 217 -4.31 1.38 16.53
C ILE A 217 -4.38 0.76 15.13
N LEU A 218 -5.15 1.41 14.24
CA LEU A 218 -5.02 1.25 12.79
C LEU A 218 -4.38 2.53 12.23
N GLY A 219 -3.14 2.39 11.73
CA GLY A 219 -2.43 3.45 11.00
C GLY A 219 -2.77 3.41 9.52
N ILE A 220 -3.24 4.53 8.97
CA ILE A 220 -3.54 4.66 7.54
C ILE A 220 -2.69 5.78 6.95
N SER A 221 -2.09 5.50 5.79
CA SER A 221 -1.55 6.52 4.88
C SER A 221 -2.18 6.33 3.52
N ASP A 222 -2.67 7.41 2.90
CA ASP A 222 -3.18 7.30 1.54
C ASP A 222 -2.96 8.60 0.74
N HIS A 223 -3.14 8.51 -0.59
CA HIS A 223 -2.95 9.64 -1.50
C HIS A 223 -4.09 10.63 -1.37
N MET A 224 -3.72 11.90 -1.12
CA MET A 224 -4.67 12.99 -1.03
C MET A 224 -5.37 13.21 -2.38
N GLY A 225 -6.68 13.34 -2.33
CA GLY A 225 -7.53 13.73 -3.44
C GLY A 225 -8.49 14.83 -3.04
N ASP A 226 -9.11 15.46 -4.04
CA ASP A 226 -10.05 16.55 -3.84
C ASP A 226 -11.49 16.07 -4.02
N ALA A 227 -12.41 16.69 -3.28
CA ALA A 227 -13.83 16.47 -3.50
C ALA A 227 -14.24 16.92 -4.91
N GLY A 228 -15.06 16.12 -5.59
CA GLY A 228 -15.56 16.43 -6.93
C GLY A 228 -14.60 16.07 -8.08
N LYS A 229 -13.39 15.58 -7.79
CA LYS A 229 -12.49 15.00 -8.81
C LYS A 229 -12.81 13.53 -9.06
N ASP A 230 -12.41 13.00 -10.21
CA ASP A 230 -12.44 11.55 -10.46
C ASP A 230 -11.29 10.86 -9.70
N ASN A 231 -11.48 10.73 -8.39
CA ASN A 231 -10.50 10.13 -7.51
C ASN A 231 -10.23 8.65 -7.83
N SER A 232 -11.16 7.97 -8.50
CA SER A 232 -10.95 6.58 -8.93
C SER A 232 -9.88 6.51 -10.04
N ALA A 233 -10.01 7.31 -11.09
CA ALA A 233 -9.02 7.37 -12.17
C ALA A 233 -7.67 7.93 -11.70
N LEU A 234 -7.69 8.82 -10.70
CA LEU A 234 -6.49 9.43 -10.13
C LEU A 234 -5.79 8.56 -9.07
N HIS A 235 -6.42 7.48 -8.60
CA HIS A 235 -5.96 6.65 -7.47
C HIS A 235 -5.71 7.46 -6.19
N ARG A 236 -6.68 8.31 -5.82
CA ARG A 236 -6.64 9.20 -4.67
C ARG A 236 -7.93 9.12 -3.88
N MET A 237 -7.97 9.70 -2.69
CA MET A 237 -9.24 9.92 -1.97
C MET A 237 -9.19 11.19 -1.12
N PRO A 238 -10.32 11.88 -0.92
CA PRO A 238 -10.38 12.97 0.04
C PRO A 238 -10.15 12.49 1.46
N GLN A 239 -9.27 13.17 2.21
CA GLN A 239 -9.01 12.85 3.62
C GLN A 239 -10.29 12.83 4.46
N GLN A 240 -11.22 13.79 4.21
CA GLN A 240 -12.48 13.87 4.94
C GLN A 240 -13.34 12.61 4.75
N GLN A 241 -13.32 12.00 3.55
CA GLN A 241 -14.02 10.74 3.30
C GLN A 241 -13.40 9.60 4.13
N ALA A 242 -12.07 9.52 4.19
CA ALA A 242 -11.37 8.52 5.00
C ALA A 242 -11.67 8.70 6.49
N VAL A 243 -11.69 9.95 6.98
CA VAL A 243 -12.06 10.29 8.37
C VAL A 243 -13.48 9.86 8.68
N ALA A 244 -14.45 10.18 7.80
CA ALA A 244 -15.85 9.80 8.01
C ALA A 244 -16.03 8.29 8.09
N LEU A 245 -15.45 7.53 7.15
CA LEU A 245 -15.48 6.05 7.15
C LEU A 245 -14.90 5.46 8.44
N ALA A 246 -13.81 6.05 8.94
CA ALA A 246 -13.17 5.59 10.18
C ALA A 246 -14.03 5.86 11.42
N GLN A 247 -14.65 7.05 11.48
CA GLN A 247 -15.57 7.41 12.58
C GLN A 247 -16.83 6.55 12.57
N GLU A 248 -17.42 6.30 11.40
CA GLU A 248 -18.54 5.38 11.22
C GLU A 248 -18.21 3.95 11.71
N ALA A 249 -16.96 3.51 11.52
CA ALA A 249 -16.48 2.23 12.04
C ALA A 249 -16.19 2.22 13.56
N GLY A 250 -16.34 3.35 14.25
CA GLY A 250 -16.18 3.47 15.70
C GLY A 250 -14.79 3.85 16.18
N PHE A 251 -13.90 4.32 15.30
CA PHE A 251 -12.56 4.76 15.69
C PHE A 251 -12.54 6.23 16.15
N GLU A 252 -11.67 6.52 17.11
CA GLU A 252 -11.18 7.86 17.39
C GLU A 252 -10.10 8.22 16.36
N VAL A 253 -10.23 9.38 15.68
CA VAL A 253 -9.37 9.75 14.56
C VAL A 253 -8.46 10.91 14.92
N THR A 254 -7.16 10.77 14.66
CA THR A 254 -6.16 11.85 14.67
C THR A 254 -5.49 11.93 13.31
N THR A 255 -5.31 13.13 12.78
CA THR A 255 -4.70 13.38 11.47
C THR A 255 -3.30 13.97 11.61
N SER A 256 -2.47 13.86 10.56
CA SER A 256 -1.16 14.53 10.48
C SER A 256 -0.86 15.00 9.06
N ASP A 257 -0.23 16.16 8.98
CA ASP A 257 0.25 16.79 7.75
C ASP A 257 1.71 16.41 7.41
N LEU A 258 2.29 15.45 8.10
CA LEU A 258 3.69 15.01 7.94
C LEU A 258 4.08 14.72 6.48
N LEU A 259 3.16 14.14 5.71
CA LEU A 259 3.38 13.72 4.32
C LEU A 259 2.71 14.65 3.30
N ARG A 260 2.31 15.87 3.71
CA ARG A 260 1.76 16.86 2.79
C ARG A 260 2.85 17.40 1.86
N VAL A 261 2.50 17.50 0.58
CA VAL A 261 3.35 17.99 -0.48
C VAL A 261 2.57 19.02 -1.31
N ASN A 262 2.97 20.28 -1.24
CA ASN A 262 2.26 21.39 -1.90
C ASN A 262 2.56 21.53 -3.40
N THR A 263 3.50 20.76 -3.94
CA THR A 263 3.80 20.70 -5.39
C THR A 263 2.89 19.76 -6.15
N ASP A 264 2.12 18.93 -5.45
CA ASP A 264 1.13 18.02 -6.04
C ASP A 264 -0.27 18.67 -5.92
N ASP A 265 -0.82 19.11 -7.05
CA ASP A 265 -2.13 19.78 -7.16
C ASP A 265 -3.31 18.80 -7.28
N HIS A 266 -3.07 17.50 -7.07
CA HIS A 266 -4.02 16.39 -7.17
C HIS A 266 -4.72 16.25 -8.54
N SER A 267 -4.22 16.92 -9.57
CA SER A 267 -4.81 16.85 -10.93
C SER A 267 -4.36 15.64 -11.72
N ARG A 268 -3.31 14.94 -11.26
CA ARG A 268 -2.68 13.81 -11.95
C ARG A 268 -2.89 12.51 -11.20
N SER A 269 -2.97 11.42 -11.96
CA SER A 269 -2.85 10.08 -11.36
C SER A 269 -1.52 9.93 -10.62
N ILE A 270 -1.55 9.22 -9.50
CA ILE A 270 -0.34 8.92 -8.72
C ILE A 270 0.74 8.17 -9.51
N PHE A 271 0.36 7.58 -10.64
CA PHE A 271 1.27 6.87 -11.55
C PHE A 271 1.91 7.79 -12.61
N ASP A 272 1.55 9.09 -12.63
CA ASP A 272 2.17 10.04 -13.56
C ASP A 272 3.66 10.18 -13.21
N PRO A 273 4.58 9.88 -14.13
CA PRO A 273 6.03 9.93 -13.87
C PRO A 273 6.53 11.33 -13.51
N ARG A 274 5.78 12.38 -13.87
CA ARG A 274 6.12 13.77 -13.52
C ARG A 274 6.01 14.06 -12.02
N LEU A 275 5.25 13.25 -11.29
CA LEU A 275 5.17 13.35 -9.83
C LEU A 275 6.41 12.77 -9.13
N ALA A 276 7.28 12.03 -9.83
CA ALA A 276 8.49 11.42 -9.28
C ALA A 276 8.27 10.72 -7.92
N ARG A 277 7.07 10.15 -7.71
CA ARG A 277 6.58 9.57 -6.42
C ARG A 277 6.32 10.58 -5.30
N GLU A 278 6.53 11.87 -5.51
CA GLU A 278 6.25 12.95 -4.55
C GLU A 278 4.76 13.33 -4.56
N THR A 279 3.91 12.36 -4.29
CA THR A 279 2.47 12.59 -4.18
C THR A 279 2.10 13.11 -2.81
N ASP A 280 1.13 14.04 -2.75
CA ASP A 280 0.56 14.50 -1.49
C ASP A 280 -0.20 13.37 -0.81
N ARG A 281 -0.02 13.20 0.51
CA ARG A 281 -0.61 12.14 1.31
C ARG A 281 -1.09 12.64 2.65
N PHE A 282 -2.11 11.97 3.17
CA PHE A 282 -2.54 12.14 4.55
C PHE A 282 -2.14 10.94 5.41
N LEU A 283 -2.04 11.16 6.70
CA LEU A 283 -1.92 10.13 7.73
C LEU A 283 -3.12 10.20 8.67
N LEU A 284 -3.69 9.05 9.01
CA LEU A 284 -4.72 8.89 10.02
C LEU A 284 -4.26 7.87 11.06
N ARG A 285 -4.22 8.28 12.33
CA ARG A 285 -4.13 7.36 13.46
C ARG A 285 -5.54 7.11 13.98
N LEU A 286 -6.01 5.89 13.80
CA LEU A 286 -7.33 5.42 14.20
C LEU A 286 -7.19 4.57 15.44
N ARG A 287 -7.70 5.05 16.57
CA ARG A 287 -7.63 4.35 17.84
C ARG A 287 -8.95 3.66 18.14
N LYS A 288 -8.93 2.37 18.45
CA LYS A 288 -10.08 1.68 19.04
C LYS A 288 -10.27 2.18 20.48
N PRO A 289 -11.45 2.73 20.83
CA PRO A 289 -11.68 3.25 22.18
C PRO A 289 -11.37 2.22 23.26
N VAL A 290 -10.90 2.70 24.41
CA VAL A 290 -10.71 1.84 25.60
C VAL A 290 -12.07 1.62 26.24
N ARG A 291 -12.48 0.37 26.32
CA ARG A 291 -13.69 -0.05 27.05
C ARG A 291 -13.35 -0.50 28.45
#